data_83bf06fdc2fa9651bde1f09655e6c746
#
_entry.id   83bf06fdc2fa9651bde1f09655e6c746
#
_cell.length_a   1.000
_cell.length_b   1.000
_cell.length_c   1.000
_cell.angle_alpha   90.00
_cell.angle_beta   90.00
_cell.angle_gamma   90.00
#
_symmetry.space_group_name_H-M   'P 1'
#
loop_
_entity.id
_entity.type
_entity.pdbx_description
1 polymer ?
#
loop_
_entity_poly.entity_id
_entity_poly.type
_entity_poly.pdbx_seq_one_letter_code
_entity_poly.pdbx_strand_id
1 'polypeptide(L)' 'MTPEQCRAARGWLGWSQKELARRAGVALNTVHGFESGHRTLIPNNIAALRRAIEAEGIRLLFDENGNAIGIARQNPVGGL' A
#
# COMPACT_ATOMS: atom_id res chain seq x y z
N MET A 1 -4.39 5.96 -2.26
CA MET A 1 -4.46 4.59 -1.68
C MET A 1 -5.39 4.59 -0.48
N THR A 2 -6.26 3.60 -0.41
CA THR A 2 -7.16 3.45 0.74
C THR A 2 -6.58 2.49 1.76
N PRO A 3 -7.07 2.53 3.02
CA PRO A 3 -6.67 1.53 4.01
C PRO A 3 -6.89 0.09 3.54
N GLU A 4 -7.98 -0.15 2.83
CA GLU A 4 -8.25 -1.49 2.30
C GLU A 4 -7.21 -1.95 1.30
N GLN A 5 -6.82 -1.07 0.40
CA GLN A 5 -5.76 -1.40 -0.56
C GLN A 5 -4.44 -1.69 0.15
N CYS A 6 -4.13 -0.92 1.19
CA CYS A 6 -2.91 -1.11 1.96
C CYS A 6 -2.89 -2.49 2.63
N ARG A 7 -3.99 -2.84 3.31
CA ARG A 7 -4.10 -4.15 3.96
C ARG A 7 -4.03 -5.29 2.94
N ALA A 8 -4.72 -5.13 1.80
CA ALA A 8 -4.73 -6.14 0.75
C ALA A 8 -3.34 -6.35 0.16
N ALA A 9 -2.61 -5.27 -0.08
CA ALA A 9 -1.26 -5.35 -0.61
C ALA A 9 -0.33 -6.06 0.38
N ARG A 10 -0.43 -5.71 1.67
CA ARG A 10 0.36 -6.40 2.69
C ARG A 10 0.04 -7.89 2.73
N GLY A 11 -1.25 -8.22 2.68
CA GLY A 11 -1.65 -9.62 2.67
C GLY A 11 -1.09 -10.37 1.48
N TRP A 12 -1.13 -9.75 0.31
CA TRP A 12 -0.56 -10.35 -0.90
C TRP A 12 0.93 -10.59 -0.76
N LEU A 13 1.65 -9.62 -0.20
CA LEU A 13 3.10 -9.68 -0.07
C LEU A 13 3.58 -10.46 1.15
N GLY A 14 2.68 -10.82 2.05
CA GLY A 14 3.04 -11.49 3.29
C GLY A 14 3.76 -10.56 4.27
N TRP A 15 3.50 -9.27 4.20
CA TRP A 15 4.16 -8.29 5.05
C TRP A 15 3.34 -7.99 6.29
N SER A 16 4.02 -7.90 7.44
CA SER A 16 3.42 -7.31 8.63
C SER A 16 3.34 -5.79 8.46
N GLN A 17 2.59 -5.13 9.34
CA GLN A 17 2.59 -3.68 9.39
C GLN A 17 4.00 -3.15 9.68
N LYS A 18 4.73 -3.85 10.54
CA LYS A 18 6.10 -3.46 10.88
C LYS A 18 7.02 -3.53 9.65
N GLU A 19 6.85 -4.56 8.83
CA GLU A 19 7.67 -4.69 7.62
C GLU A 19 7.35 -3.56 6.63
N LEU A 20 6.07 -3.26 6.43
CA LEU A 20 5.70 -2.16 5.56
C LEU A 20 6.25 -0.83 6.08
N ALA A 21 6.13 -0.58 7.38
CA ALA A 21 6.65 0.64 8.00
C ALA A 21 8.14 0.77 7.74
N ARG A 22 8.89 -0.32 7.93
CA ARG A 22 10.32 -0.35 7.70
C ARG A 22 10.66 -0.01 6.24
N ARG A 23 9.96 -0.65 5.31
CA ARG A 23 10.23 -0.45 3.87
C ARG A 23 9.86 0.94 3.40
N ALA A 24 8.80 1.50 3.97
CA ALA A 24 8.33 2.83 3.59
C ALA A 24 9.08 3.94 4.32
N GLY A 25 9.83 3.61 5.38
CA GLY A 25 10.52 4.61 6.16
C GLY A 25 9.59 5.46 7.02
N VAL A 26 8.49 4.86 7.49
CA VAL A 26 7.52 5.56 8.36
C VAL A 26 7.40 4.79 9.66
N ALA A 27 6.78 5.43 10.67
CA ALA A 27 6.58 4.80 11.96
C ALA A 27 5.52 3.70 11.87
N LEU A 28 5.65 2.67 12.69
CA LEU A 28 4.65 1.61 12.77
C LEU A 28 3.27 2.17 13.10
N ASN A 29 3.20 3.12 14.03
CA ASN A 29 1.92 3.74 14.40
C ASN A 29 1.27 4.46 13.22
N THR A 30 2.05 4.97 12.29
CA THR A 30 1.55 5.59 11.08
C THR A 30 0.80 4.57 10.23
N VAL A 31 1.38 3.39 10.03
CA VAL A 31 0.73 2.32 9.26
C VAL A 31 -0.52 1.85 9.99
N HIS A 32 -0.40 1.58 11.29
CA HIS A 32 -1.52 1.09 12.09
C HIS A 32 -2.70 2.05 12.06
N GLY A 33 -2.44 3.34 12.29
CA GLY A 33 -3.50 4.35 12.30
C GLY A 33 -4.17 4.51 10.95
N PHE A 34 -3.39 4.44 9.88
CA PHE A 34 -3.94 4.53 8.53
C PHE A 34 -4.82 3.32 8.21
N GLU A 35 -4.32 2.12 8.47
CA GLU A 35 -5.06 0.91 8.09
C GLU A 35 -6.32 0.69 8.93
N SER A 36 -6.34 1.19 10.15
CA SER A 36 -7.53 1.12 10.97
C SER A 36 -8.58 2.19 10.64
N GLY A 37 -8.21 3.15 9.80
CA GLY A 37 -9.10 4.26 9.45
C GLY A 37 -9.18 5.34 10.50
N HIS A 38 -8.37 5.24 11.58
CA HIS A 38 -8.41 6.22 12.66
C HIS A 38 -7.59 7.47 12.37
N ARG A 39 -6.73 7.42 11.37
CA ARG A 39 -5.82 8.52 11.09
C ARG A 39 -5.77 8.80 9.59
N THR A 40 -5.93 10.08 9.26
CA THR A 40 -5.66 10.55 7.90
C THR A 40 -4.20 10.94 7.82
N LEU A 41 -3.48 10.39 6.87
CA LEU A 41 -2.06 10.67 6.71
C LEU A 41 -1.85 11.88 5.81
N ILE A 42 -0.75 12.58 6.07
CA ILE A 42 -0.30 13.61 5.14
C ILE A 42 0.12 12.94 3.83
N PRO A 43 0.01 13.66 2.69
CA PRO A 43 0.28 13.06 1.38
C PRO A 43 1.65 12.40 1.25
N ASN A 44 2.68 12.96 1.87
CA ASN A 44 4.02 12.37 1.79
C ASN A 44 4.09 10.98 2.42
N ASN A 45 3.36 10.76 3.50
CA ASN A 45 3.34 9.45 4.16
C ASN A 45 2.59 8.43 3.32
N ILE A 46 1.46 8.84 2.72
CA ILE A 46 0.72 7.96 1.80
C ILE A 46 1.60 7.61 0.61
N ALA A 47 2.30 8.58 0.05
CA ALA A 47 3.20 8.35 -1.08
C ALA A 47 4.32 7.38 -0.72
N ALA A 48 4.85 7.47 0.50
CA ALA A 48 5.90 6.57 0.96
C ALA A 48 5.39 5.13 1.05
N LEU A 49 4.19 4.92 1.61
CA LEU A 49 3.58 3.60 1.68
C LEU A 49 3.34 3.05 0.28
N ARG A 50 2.79 3.88 -0.59
CA ARG A 50 2.50 3.47 -1.97
C ARG A 50 3.76 3.07 -2.72
N ARG A 51 4.83 3.84 -2.58
CA ARG A 51 6.11 3.52 -3.25
C ARG A 51 6.65 2.17 -2.79
N ALA A 52 6.58 1.89 -1.49
CA ALA A 52 7.06 0.61 -0.97
C ALA A 52 6.27 -0.57 -1.55
N ILE A 53 4.97 -0.41 -1.68
CA ILE A 53 4.09 -1.44 -2.24
C ILE A 53 4.32 -1.60 -3.74
N GLU A 54 4.38 -0.48 -4.46
CA GLU A 54 4.54 -0.53 -5.91
C GLU A 54 5.90 -1.05 -6.33
N ALA A 55 6.92 -0.86 -5.50
CA ALA A 55 8.25 -1.39 -5.77
C ALA A 55 8.26 -2.92 -5.82
N GLU A 56 7.26 -3.57 -5.23
CA GLU A 56 7.14 -5.03 -5.25
C GLU A 56 6.20 -5.53 -6.36
N GLY A 57 5.84 -4.65 -7.28
CA GLY A 57 5.02 -5.04 -8.42
C GLY A 57 3.53 -5.03 -8.17
N ILE A 58 3.08 -4.45 -7.07
CA ILE A 58 1.65 -4.30 -6.80
C ILE A 58 1.17 -3.00 -7.43
N ARG A 59 0.07 -3.07 -8.17
CA ARG A 59 -0.60 -1.90 -8.72
C ARG A 59 -1.89 -1.64 -7.95
N LEU A 60 -2.11 -0.37 -7.62
CA LEU A 60 -3.36 0.08 -7.00
C LEU A 60 -4.32 0.44 -8.12
N LEU A 61 -5.53 -0.09 -8.05
CA LEU A 61 -6.52 0.10 -9.09
C LEU A 61 -7.60 1.06 -8.63
N PHE A 62 -8.00 1.95 -9.55
CA PHE A 62 -9.03 2.95 -9.30
C PHE A 62 -9.97 2.98 -10.49
N ASP A 63 -11.23 3.31 -10.24
CA ASP A 63 -12.17 3.51 -11.33
C ASP A 63 -12.00 4.91 -11.93
N GLU A 64 -12.85 5.24 -12.90
CA GLU A 64 -12.78 6.52 -13.60
C GLU A 64 -13.07 7.72 -12.72
N ASN A 65 -13.72 7.49 -11.57
CA ASN A 65 -14.03 8.53 -10.60
C ASN A 65 -12.97 8.64 -9.50
N GLY A 66 -11.91 7.83 -9.58
CA GLY A 66 -10.87 7.83 -8.57
C GLY A 66 -11.15 6.97 -7.36
N ASN A 67 -12.21 6.17 -7.37
CA ASN A 67 -12.53 5.27 -6.27
C ASN A 67 -11.64 4.03 -6.35
N ALA A 68 -11.10 3.61 -5.21
CA ALA A 68 -10.29 2.40 -5.16
C ALA A 68 -11.16 1.17 -5.45
N ILE A 69 -10.71 0.33 -6.38
CA ILE A 69 -11.47 -0.86 -6.77
C ILE A 69 -10.70 -2.16 -6.57
N GLY A 70 -9.43 -2.07 -6.19
CA GLY A 70 -8.67 -3.28 -5.93
C GLY A 70 -7.18 -3.07 -6.06
N ILE A 71 -6.49 -4.19 -6.12
CA ILE A 71 -5.07 -4.23 -6.42
C ILE A 71 -4.82 -5.32 -7.45
N ALA A 72 -3.68 -5.23 -8.13
CA ALA A 72 -3.26 -6.25 -9.08
C ALA A 72 -1.76 -6.45 -8.96
N ARG A 73 -1.30 -7.64 -9.23
CA ARG A 73 0.11 -7.91 -9.33
C ARG A 73 0.56 -7.69 -10.76
N GLN A 74 1.53 -6.83 -10.92
CA GLN A 74 2.16 -6.64 -12.20
C GLN A 74 3.20 -7.73 -12.38
N ASN A 75 3.08 -8.50 -13.45
CA ASN A 75 4.04 -9.54 -13.70
C ASN A 75 5.42 -8.94 -13.94
N PRO A 76 6.46 -9.56 -13.37
CA PRO A 76 7.81 -9.17 -13.74
C PRO A 76 8.01 -9.37 -15.23
N VAL A 77 8.82 -8.52 -15.81
CA VAL A 77 9.15 -8.63 -17.22
C VAL A 77 9.81 -9.97 -17.47
N GLY A 78 9.43 -10.57 -18.55
CA GLY A 78 9.99 -11.83 -18.92
C GLY A 78 9.37 -12.97 -18.15
N GLY A 79 8.66 -12.58 -17.21
CA GLY A 79 7.89 -13.61 -16.51
C GLY A 79 6.91 -14.29 -17.46
N LEU A 80 7.79 -13.52 -17.91
CA LEU A 80 7.33 -14.12 -18.43
C LEU A 80 7.14 -14.66 -18.59
#